data_7ab5594d0fb866533af0144173e26351
#
_entry.id   7ab5594d0fb866533af0144173e26351
#
_cell.length_a   1.000
_cell.length_b   1.000
_cell.length_c   1.000
_cell.angle_alpha   90.00
_cell.angle_beta   90.00
_cell.angle_gamma   90.00
#
_symmetry.space_group_name_H-M   'P 1'
#
loop_
_entity.id
_entity.type
_entity.pdbx_description
1 polymer ?
#
loop_
_entity_poly.entity_id
_entity_poly.type
_entity_poly.pdbx_seq_one_letter_code
_entity_poly.pdbx_strand_id
1 'polypeptide(L)'
;MSTDKITFLTNWHATPYHIPLYLAQSKGYFKDEGIKVALLEPNDPSDVTEIIGSGKVDMGFKAMIHTLAAKARNFPVVSVGSLLDEPFTGIVYLKDSGITTDFHSLKGKRIGYVGEFGKIQIDELTKYYNMSASDYTAVRCGMNITKAIIRGEIDAGIGLENVQMVELEEWLAEQNRPRSDVQMLRIDQLAELGCCCFCSILYIGNETFISQNPEKVSKFLKAVKRATDYVLAKPSEAYEEYVDVKPIMGTPVNRKIFERSYAYFSKDLKNVQRDWIKVTNYGKRLDILDASFEPNYTNKFLSWTLEPESDDPTGDQCRMADLQRQVAAEGGFRRLEPAAVKA
;
A
#
# COMPACT_ATOMS: atom_id res chain seq x y z
N MET A 1 -1.62 18.87 29.16
CA MET A 1 -2.80 17.99 29.21
C MET A 1 -2.64 17.00 28.03
N SER A 2 -2.37 15.74 28.33
CA SER A 2 -2.35 14.70 27.28
C SER A 2 -3.75 14.56 26.73
N THR A 3 -3.97 14.99 25.51
CA THR A 3 -5.25 14.72 24.82
C THR A 3 -5.29 13.23 24.52
N ASP A 4 -6.34 12.52 25.00
CA ASP A 4 -6.55 11.09 24.69
C ASP A 4 -6.88 10.85 23.22
N LYS A 5 -6.43 11.73 22.36
CA LYS A 5 -6.70 11.77 20.93
C LYS A 5 -5.44 11.44 20.15
N ILE A 6 -5.57 10.55 19.17
CA ILE A 6 -4.57 10.28 18.13
C ILE A 6 -5.05 10.95 16.85
N THR A 7 -4.17 11.70 16.19
CA THR A 7 -4.39 12.17 14.81
C THR A 7 -3.79 11.16 13.85
N PHE A 8 -4.59 10.69 12.88
CA PHE A 8 -4.18 9.67 11.92
C PHE A 8 -4.40 10.15 10.48
N LEU A 9 -3.35 10.17 9.68
CA LEU A 9 -3.38 10.62 8.28
C LEU A 9 -3.29 9.41 7.33
N THR A 10 -4.27 9.25 6.45
CA THR A 10 -4.23 8.20 5.42
C THR A 10 -3.19 8.53 4.33
N ASN A 11 -2.70 7.53 3.61
CA ASN A 11 -1.75 7.74 2.51
C ASN A 11 -2.42 8.19 1.21
N TRP A 12 -3.74 8.16 1.15
CA TRP A 12 -4.58 8.46 0.00
C TRP A 12 -5.94 8.98 0.48
N HIS A 13 -6.81 9.49 -0.40
CA HIS A 13 -8.22 9.61 -0.06
C HIS A 13 -8.79 8.26 0.35
N ALA A 14 -9.95 8.24 1.00
CA ALA A 14 -10.56 6.96 1.41
C ALA A 14 -10.62 5.99 0.22
N THR A 15 -10.10 4.79 0.42
CA THR A 15 -10.06 3.70 -0.57
C THR A 15 -10.58 2.42 0.07
N PRO A 16 -10.96 1.41 -0.72
CA PRO A 16 -11.46 0.15 -0.19
C PRO A 16 -10.53 -0.56 0.80
N TYR A 17 -9.21 -0.47 0.64
CA TYR A 17 -8.28 -1.12 1.58
C TYR A 17 -8.12 -0.38 2.92
N HIS A 18 -8.65 0.84 3.08
CA HIS A 18 -8.69 1.51 4.38
C HIS A 18 -9.80 1.01 5.32
N ILE A 19 -10.60 0.07 4.86
CA ILE A 19 -11.78 -0.46 5.57
C ILE A 19 -11.53 -0.79 7.05
N PRO A 20 -10.40 -1.44 7.49
CA PRO A 20 -10.22 -1.74 8.91
C PRO A 20 -10.16 -0.49 9.78
N LEU A 21 -9.57 0.59 9.28
CA LEU A 21 -9.45 1.86 10.02
C LEU A 21 -10.82 2.52 10.23
N TYR A 22 -11.63 2.60 9.18
CA TYR A 22 -12.96 3.22 9.25
C TYR A 22 -13.95 2.37 10.06
N LEU A 23 -13.89 1.04 9.94
CA LEU A 23 -14.72 0.14 10.74
C LEU A 23 -14.31 0.14 12.22
N ALA A 24 -13.01 0.25 12.54
CA ALA A 24 -12.59 0.41 13.93
C ALA A 24 -13.22 1.67 14.57
N GLN A 25 -13.39 2.74 13.80
CA GLN A 25 -14.07 3.95 14.26
C GLN A 25 -15.60 3.77 14.36
N SER A 26 -16.26 3.32 13.30
CA SER A 26 -17.72 3.23 13.23
C SER A 26 -18.30 2.18 14.18
N LYS A 27 -17.59 1.06 14.38
CA LYS A 27 -17.96 0.01 15.34
C LYS A 27 -17.59 0.35 16.79
N GLY A 28 -16.98 1.52 17.03
CA GLY A 28 -16.63 1.97 18.37
C GLY A 28 -15.41 1.28 19.00
N TYR A 29 -14.59 0.53 18.22
CA TYR A 29 -13.46 -0.22 18.78
C TYR A 29 -12.39 0.69 19.40
N PHE A 30 -12.16 1.90 18.86
CA PHE A 30 -11.30 2.89 19.50
C PHE A 30 -11.86 3.36 20.84
N LYS A 31 -13.20 3.55 20.94
CA LYS A 31 -13.86 3.92 22.18
C LYS A 31 -13.76 2.81 23.23
N ASP A 32 -13.91 1.55 22.81
CA ASP A 32 -13.77 0.38 23.69
C ASP A 32 -12.36 0.31 24.32
N GLU A 33 -11.34 0.71 23.57
CA GLU A 33 -9.95 0.83 24.06
C GLU A 33 -9.68 2.15 24.82
N GLY A 34 -10.69 3.01 24.99
CA GLY A 34 -10.57 4.28 25.74
C GLY A 34 -9.76 5.35 25.03
N ILE A 35 -9.64 5.32 23.69
CA ILE A 35 -8.96 6.32 22.89
C ILE A 35 -9.90 7.01 21.89
N LYS A 36 -9.50 8.19 21.48
CA LYS A 36 -10.15 8.94 20.37
C LYS A 36 -9.19 9.02 19.19
N VAL A 37 -9.70 8.79 17.99
CA VAL A 37 -8.91 8.90 16.75
C VAL A 37 -9.57 9.90 15.82
N ALA A 38 -8.79 10.89 15.35
CA ALA A 38 -9.21 11.78 14.27
C ALA A 38 -8.60 11.30 12.96
N LEU A 39 -9.43 10.86 12.03
CA LEU A 39 -9.01 10.42 10.71
C LEU A 39 -8.92 11.63 9.78
N LEU A 40 -7.78 11.76 9.11
CA LEU A 40 -7.47 12.82 8.15
C LEU A 40 -7.14 12.19 6.80
N GLU A 41 -7.58 12.83 5.73
CA GLU A 41 -7.22 12.45 4.36
C GLU A 41 -6.26 13.50 3.78
N PRO A 42 -5.20 13.10 3.05
CA PRO A 42 -4.25 14.07 2.52
C PRO A 42 -4.79 14.78 1.29
N ASN A 43 -4.38 16.02 1.10
CA ASN A 43 -4.58 16.72 -0.17
C ASN A 43 -3.57 16.24 -1.22
N ASP A 44 -2.35 15.94 -0.80
CA ASP A 44 -1.28 15.36 -1.63
C ASP A 44 -0.63 14.20 -0.85
N PRO A 45 -0.61 12.97 -1.41
CA PRO A 45 -0.06 11.80 -0.72
C PRO A 45 1.47 11.83 -0.60
N SER A 46 2.18 12.70 -1.32
CA SER A 46 3.64 12.81 -1.23
C SER A 46 4.11 13.33 0.13
N ASP A 47 3.32 14.17 0.79
CA ASP A 47 3.73 14.88 2.00
C ASP A 47 3.42 14.11 3.31
N VAL A 48 2.76 12.95 3.23
CA VAL A 48 2.27 12.22 4.42
C VAL A 48 3.40 11.87 5.39
N THR A 49 4.51 11.31 4.90
CA THR A 49 5.65 10.95 5.77
C THR A 49 6.32 12.16 6.40
N GLU A 50 6.40 13.27 5.69
CA GLU A 50 6.96 14.52 6.19
C GLU A 50 6.05 15.15 7.25
N ILE A 51 4.73 15.14 7.02
CA ILE A 51 3.75 15.63 7.99
C ILE A 51 3.81 14.83 9.29
N ILE A 52 3.90 13.50 9.21
CA ILE A 52 4.05 12.63 10.39
C ILE A 52 5.41 12.85 11.04
N GLY A 53 6.49 12.86 10.26
CA GLY A 53 7.84 13.08 10.78
C GLY A 53 8.02 14.44 11.45
N SER A 54 7.32 15.47 10.99
CA SER A 54 7.34 16.79 11.64
C SER A 54 6.53 16.86 12.94
N GLY A 55 5.78 15.82 13.32
CA GLY A 55 4.93 15.79 14.51
C GLY A 55 3.62 16.58 14.39
N LYS A 56 3.26 17.06 13.19
CA LYS A 56 1.97 17.71 12.95
C LYS A 56 0.79 16.74 13.01
N VAL A 57 1.06 15.47 12.73
CA VAL A 57 0.15 14.33 12.84
C VAL A 57 0.89 13.20 13.54
N ASP A 58 0.20 12.47 14.40
CA ASP A 58 0.81 11.46 15.27
C ASP A 58 1.17 10.19 14.52
N MET A 59 0.24 9.67 13.71
CA MET A 59 0.34 8.41 13.00
C MET A 59 -0.30 8.51 11.61
N GLY A 60 -0.07 7.53 10.76
CA GLY A 60 -0.75 7.43 9.48
C GLY A 60 -0.36 6.17 8.70
N PHE A 61 -0.81 6.13 7.44
CA PHE A 61 -0.41 5.10 6.50
C PHE A 61 0.68 5.58 5.55
N LYS A 62 1.62 4.72 5.21
CA LYS A 62 2.52 4.93 4.08
C LYS A 62 3.10 3.61 3.57
N ALA A 63 3.47 3.60 2.29
CA ALA A 63 4.18 2.46 1.71
C ALA A 63 5.58 2.30 2.29
N MET A 64 6.07 1.06 2.38
CA MET A 64 7.35 0.70 3.01
C MET A 64 8.52 1.48 2.41
N ILE A 65 8.67 1.51 1.11
CA ILE A 65 9.80 2.21 0.46
C ILE A 65 9.81 3.72 0.80
N HIS A 66 8.65 4.36 0.86
CA HIS A 66 8.56 5.77 1.23
C HIS A 66 8.91 5.99 2.71
N THR A 67 8.56 5.03 3.57
CA THR A 67 8.91 5.06 5.00
C THR A 67 10.42 4.96 5.21
N LEU A 68 11.09 4.06 4.48
CA LEU A 68 12.56 3.93 4.49
C LEU A 68 13.23 5.20 3.97
N ALA A 69 12.79 5.70 2.80
CA ALA A 69 13.36 6.89 2.18
C ALA A 69 13.17 8.16 3.04
N ALA A 70 12.03 8.31 3.72
CA ALA A 70 11.82 9.41 4.66
C ALA A 70 12.79 9.33 5.85
N LYS A 71 12.98 8.12 6.43
CA LYS A 71 13.92 7.90 7.52
C LYS A 71 15.36 8.22 7.10
N ALA A 72 15.78 7.81 5.91
CA ALA A 72 17.09 8.14 5.35
C ALA A 72 17.31 9.67 5.19
N ARG A 73 16.23 10.43 5.04
CA ARG A 73 16.24 11.91 5.02
C ARG A 73 16.04 12.54 6.40
N ASN A 74 16.25 11.78 7.47
CA ASN A 74 16.16 12.21 8.86
C ASN A 74 14.74 12.61 9.34
N PHE A 75 13.67 12.17 8.66
CA PHE A 75 12.33 12.27 9.23
C PHE A 75 12.15 11.19 10.31
N PRO A 76 11.81 11.56 11.55
CA PRO A 76 11.68 10.62 12.66
C PRO A 76 10.37 9.83 12.57
N VAL A 77 10.33 8.85 11.67
CA VAL A 77 9.19 7.96 11.45
C VAL A 77 9.58 6.50 11.69
N VAL A 78 8.65 5.73 12.23
CA VAL A 78 8.81 4.30 12.51
C VAL A 78 7.53 3.55 12.15
N SER A 79 7.66 2.36 11.55
CA SER A 79 6.53 1.46 11.35
C SER A 79 6.21 0.69 12.63
N VAL A 80 4.93 0.62 12.97
CA VAL A 80 4.40 -0.11 14.13
C VAL A 80 3.49 -1.27 13.74
N GLY A 81 3.26 -1.48 12.44
CA GLY A 81 2.46 -2.58 11.92
C GLY A 81 2.23 -2.48 10.42
N SER A 82 1.65 -3.52 9.84
CA SER A 82 1.29 -3.62 8.42
C SER A 82 -0.23 -3.65 8.24
N LEU A 83 -0.75 -2.93 7.25
CA LEU A 83 -2.14 -3.02 6.80
C LEU A 83 -2.27 -3.97 5.61
N LEU A 84 -1.41 -3.77 4.60
CA LEU A 84 -1.35 -4.61 3.41
C LEU A 84 0.05 -5.17 3.25
N ASP A 85 0.13 -6.47 3.11
CA ASP A 85 1.36 -7.18 2.82
C ASP A 85 1.51 -7.34 1.30
N GLU A 86 2.67 -6.96 0.78
CA GLU A 86 3.14 -7.28 -0.57
C GLU A 86 2.19 -6.93 -1.75
N PRO A 87 1.45 -5.79 -1.79
CA PRO A 87 0.68 -5.44 -2.97
C PRO A 87 1.63 -5.20 -4.15
N PHE A 88 1.39 -5.88 -5.27
CA PHE A 88 2.21 -5.70 -6.46
C PHE A 88 2.17 -4.25 -6.94
N THR A 89 3.34 -3.73 -7.24
CA THR A 89 3.54 -2.36 -7.68
C THR A 89 4.36 -2.35 -8.96
N GLY A 90 4.06 -1.43 -9.83
CA GLY A 90 4.79 -1.29 -11.07
C GLY A 90 4.40 -0.06 -11.86
N ILE A 91 4.90 -0.03 -13.09
CA ILE A 91 4.49 0.94 -14.08
C ILE A 91 3.32 0.34 -14.84
N VAL A 92 2.12 0.90 -14.62
CA VAL A 92 0.86 0.46 -15.24
C VAL A 92 0.69 1.18 -16.58
N TYR A 93 0.32 0.43 -17.61
CA TYR A 93 0.13 0.96 -18.97
C TYR A 93 -0.94 0.18 -19.74
N LEU A 94 -1.41 0.76 -20.84
CA LEU A 94 -2.29 0.08 -21.79
C LEU A 94 -1.45 -0.57 -22.89
N LYS A 95 -1.87 -1.72 -23.37
CA LYS A 95 -1.18 -2.51 -24.40
C LYS A 95 -0.92 -1.71 -25.68
N ASP A 96 -1.79 -0.77 -26.04
CA ASP A 96 -1.65 0.12 -27.19
C ASP A 96 -0.68 1.29 -26.98
N SER A 97 -0.12 1.48 -25.78
CA SER A 97 0.91 2.48 -25.50
C SER A 97 2.26 2.20 -26.17
N GLY A 98 2.47 0.96 -26.66
CA GLY A 98 3.74 0.50 -27.19
C GLY A 98 4.79 0.19 -26.12
N ILE A 99 4.41 0.21 -24.83
CA ILE A 99 5.23 -0.24 -23.70
C ILE A 99 5.12 -1.77 -23.61
N THR A 100 6.22 -2.43 -23.24
CA THR A 100 6.31 -3.88 -23.09
C THR A 100 6.88 -4.24 -21.72
N THR A 101 7.18 -5.52 -21.50
CA THR A 101 7.90 -5.98 -20.31
C THR A 101 9.38 -5.60 -20.28
N ASP A 102 9.93 -5.08 -21.38
CA ASP A 102 11.28 -4.53 -21.42
C ASP A 102 11.26 -3.08 -20.91
N PHE A 103 12.07 -2.79 -19.89
CA PHE A 103 12.17 -1.45 -19.31
C PHE A 103 12.59 -0.38 -20.32
N HIS A 104 13.41 -0.75 -21.33
CA HIS A 104 13.84 0.17 -22.39
C HIS A 104 12.68 0.68 -23.27
N SER A 105 11.55 -0.01 -23.27
CA SER A 105 10.33 0.45 -23.96
C SER A 105 9.75 1.75 -23.40
N LEU A 106 10.19 2.19 -22.22
CA LEU A 106 9.83 3.47 -21.62
C LEU A 106 10.50 4.67 -22.33
N LYS A 107 11.45 4.42 -23.22
CA LYS A 107 12.13 5.48 -23.98
C LYS A 107 11.15 6.32 -24.79
N GLY A 108 11.21 7.64 -24.62
CA GLY A 108 10.30 8.60 -25.27
C GLY A 108 8.90 8.65 -24.66
N LYS A 109 8.62 7.93 -23.58
CA LYS A 109 7.29 7.90 -22.97
C LYS A 109 7.13 8.93 -21.85
N ARG A 110 5.89 9.33 -21.60
CA ARG A 110 5.49 10.17 -20.47
C ARG A 110 5.07 9.24 -19.32
N ILE A 111 5.82 9.27 -18.24
CA ILE A 111 5.61 8.38 -17.08
C ILE A 111 5.09 9.19 -15.91
N GLY A 112 3.87 8.86 -15.46
CA GLY A 112 3.23 9.48 -14.32
C GLY A 112 3.78 8.98 -12.98
N TYR A 113 3.98 9.89 -12.03
CA TYR A 113 4.37 9.57 -10.67
C TYR A 113 3.50 10.30 -9.65
N VAL A 114 3.42 9.73 -8.44
CA VAL A 114 2.55 10.24 -7.36
C VAL A 114 3.25 11.36 -6.59
N GLY A 115 4.45 11.11 -6.09
CA GLY A 115 5.24 12.04 -5.31
C GLY A 115 6.72 11.87 -5.59
N GLU A 116 7.55 12.67 -4.94
CA GLU A 116 8.99 12.73 -5.20
C GLU A 116 9.67 11.36 -5.12
N PHE A 117 9.32 10.54 -4.13
CA PHE A 117 9.90 9.20 -3.99
C PHE A 117 9.54 8.28 -5.16
N GLY A 118 8.34 8.41 -5.74
CA GLY A 118 7.98 7.69 -6.95
C GLY A 118 8.87 8.10 -8.13
N LYS A 119 9.20 9.38 -8.23
CA LYS A 119 10.11 9.87 -9.27
C LYS A 119 11.54 9.35 -9.07
N ILE A 120 12.07 9.47 -7.86
CA ILE A 120 13.41 8.96 -7.51
C ILE A 120 13.53 7.48 -7.89
N GLN A 121 12.52 6.68 -7.58
CA GLN A 121 12.50 5.27 -7.92
C GLN A 121 12.59 5.01 -9.42
N ILE A 122 11.84 5.76 -10.25
CA ILE A 122 11.92 5.63 -11.70
C ILE A 122 13.29 6.07 -12.18
N ASP A 123 13.83 7.17 -11.66
CA ASP A 123 15.13 7.70 -12.04
C ASP A 123 16.25 6.69 -11.74
N GLU A 124 16.24 6.04 -10.57
CA GLU A 124 17.25 5.06 -10.19
C GLU A 124 17.13 3.75 -11.01
N LEU A 125 15.91 3.28 -11.29
CA LEU A 125 15.71 2.18 -12.22
C LEU A 125 16.22 2.54 -13.64
N THR A 126 15.98 3.76 -14.07
CA THR A 126 16.48 4.28 -15.36
C THR A 126 17.99 4.18 -15.43
N LYS A 127 18.71 4.60 -14.39
CA LYS A 127 20.19 4.47 -14.30
C LYS A 127 20.61 2.99 -14.30
N TYR A 128 19.93 2.14 -13.53
CA TYR A 128 20.23 0.70 -13.47
C TYR A 128 20.18 0.04 -14.85
N TYR A 129 19.22 0.43 -15.68
CA TYR A 129 19.11 -0.04 -17.07
C TYR A 129 19.94 0.74 -18.08
N ASN A 130 20.94 1.53 -17.64
CA ASN A 130 21.79 2.36 -18.49
C ASN A 130 21.01 3.32 -19.40
N MET A 131 19.90 3.83 -18.91
CA MET A 131 19.11 4.87 -19.54
C MET A 131 19.38 6.21 -18.86
N SER A 132 19.18 7.30 -19.60
CA SER A 132 19.25 8.66 -19.08
C SER A 132 17.89 9.12 -18.52
N ALA A 133 17.90 10.00 -17.52
CA ALA A 133 16.68 10.67 -17.06
C ALA A 133 16.00 11.50 -18.18
N SER A 134 16.72 11.85 -19.25
CA SER A 134 16.17 12.51 -20.45
C SER A 134 15.51 11.52 -21.44
N ASP A 135 15.67 10.22 -21.25
CA ASP A 135 15.08 9.22 -22.14
C ASP A 135 13.57 9.06 -21.94
N TYR A 136 12.99 9.61 -20.87
CA TYR A 136 11.56 9.65 -20.64
C TYR A 136 11.13 11.01 -20.07
N THR A 137 9.83 11.29 -20.07
CA THR A 137 9.28 12.51 -19.47
C THR A 137 8.55 12.16 -18.18
N ALA A 138 9.06 12.62 -17.04
CA ALA A 138 8.39 12.46 -15.75
C ALA A 138 7.24 13.47 -15.60
N VAL A 139 6.03 13.00 -15.30
CA VAL A 139 4.83 13.83 -15.13
C VAL A 139 4.26 13.63 -13.72
N ARG A 140 4.19 14.68 -12.93
CA ARG A 140 3.57 14.59 -11.60
C ARG A 140 2.05 14.56 -11.72
N CYS A 141 1.45 13.44 -11.37
CA CYS A 141 0.00 13.20 -11.45
C CYS A 141 -0.70 13.20 -10.08
N GLY A 142 0.06 13.09 -8.99
CA GLY A 142 -0.52 12.91 -7.67
C GLY A 142 -1.48 11.71 -7.64
N MET A 143 -2.68 11.89 -7.13
CA MET A 143 -3.71 10.84 -7.04
C MET A 143 -4.46 10.56 -8.36
N ASN A 144 -4.03 11.11 -9.50
CA ASN A 144 -4.77 11.06 -10.76
C ASN A 144 -4.10 10.19 -11.83
N ILE A 145 -3.27 9.23 -11.48
CA ILE A 145 -2.54 8.37 -12.44
C ILE A 145 -3.50 7.75 -13.46
N THR A 146 -4.54 7.07 -13.02
CA THR A 146 -5.53 6.42 -13.90
C THR A 146 -6.20 7.41 -14.83
N LYS A 147 -6.65 8.55 -14.29
CA LYS A 147 -7.29 9.61 -15.09
C LYS A 147 -6.35 10.20 -16.13
N ALA A 148 -5.07 10.37 -15.79
CA ALA A 148 -4.05 10.89 -16.70
C ALA A 148 -3.77 9.91 -17.86
N ILE A 149 -3.75 8.60 -17.59
CA ILE A 149 -3.66 7.56 -18.63
C ILE A 149 -4.89 7.62 -19.55
N ILE A 150 -6.10 7.63 -18.97
CA ILE A 150 -7.37 7.66 -19.72
C ILE A 150 -7.45 8.89 -20.64
N ARG A 151 -6.96 10.04 -20.18
CA ARG A 151 -6.96 11.28 -20.98
C ARG A 151 -5.81 11.39 -21.97
N GLY A 152 -4.89 10.40 -22.00
CA GLY A 152 -3.70 10.46 -22.84
C GLY A 152 -2.71 11.54 -22.44
N GLU A 153 -2.75 12.00 -21.18
CA GLU A 153 -1.78 12.98 -20.62
C GLU A 153 -0.45 12.31 -20.31
N ILE A 154 -0.48 11.02 -19.99
CA ILE A 154 0.68 10.15 -19.77
C ILE A 154 0.50 8.82 -20.51
N ASP A 155 1.59 8.14 -20.82
CA ASP A 155 1.59 6.85 -21.51
C ASP A 155 1.58 5.68 -20.53
N ALA A 156 2.10 5.89 -19.33
CA ALA A 156 2.12 4.94 -18.22
C ALA A 156 2.26 5.67 -16.88
N GLY A 157 2.07 4.97 -15.77
CA GLY A 157 2.28 5.58 -14.45
C GLY A 157 2.50 4.56 -13.34
N ILE A 158 3.11 4.99 -12.24
CA ILE A 158 3.27 4.15 -11.05
C ILE A 158 1.90 3.85 -10.46
N GLY A 159 1.64 2.58 -10.20
CA GLY A 159 0.38 2.15 -9.62
C GLY A 159 0.48 0.81 -8.90
N LEU A 160 -0.57 0.53 -8.13
CA LEU A 160 -0.79 -0.74 -7.46
C LEU A 160 -1.67 -1.64 -8.32
N GLU A 161 -1.39 -2.92 -8.27
CA GLU A 161 -2.17 -3.95 -8.95
C GLU A 161 -3.62 -3.96 -8.46
N ASN A 162 -3.82 -3.81 -7.16
CA ASN A 162 -5.14 -3.86 -6.54
C ASN A 162 -5.95 -2.56 -6.63
N VAL A 163 -5.37 -1.47 -7.18
CA VAL A 163 -6.07 -0.17 -7.32
C VAL A 163 -6.03 0.30 -8.77
N GLN A 164 -4.91 0.86 -9.25
CA GLN A 164 -4.83 1.49 -10.56
C GLN A 164 -5.08 0.52 -11.72
N MET A 165 -4.61 -0.74 -11.61
CA MET A 165 -4.95 -1.74 -12.63
C MET A 165 -6.46 -2.01 -12.65
N VAL A 166 -7.10 -2.19 -11.48
CA VAL A 166 -8.55 -2.44 -11.41
C VAL A 166 -9.34 -1.27 -11.99
N GLU A 167 -8.95 -0.03 -11.66
CA GLU A 167 -9.60 1.17 -12.23
C GLU A 167 -9.53 1.19 -13.76
N LEU A 168 -8.37 0.88 -14.35
CA LEU A 168 -8.20 0.82 -15.81
C LEU A 168 -8.92 -0.38 -16.43
N GLU A 169 -8.89 -1.55 -15.78
CA GLU A 169 -9.60 -2.75 -16.23
C GLU A 169 -11.11 -2.51 -16.33
N GLU A 170 -11.69 -1.83 -15.35
CA GLU A 170 -13.11 -1.51 -15.36
C GLU A 170 -13.44 -0.43 -16.40
N TRP A 171 -12.60 0.59 -16.52
CA TRP A 171 -12.74 1.58 -17.58
C TRP A 171 -12.70 0.95 -18.97
N LEU A 172 -11.76 0.02 -19.23
CA LEU A 172 -11.70 -0.71 -20.52
C LEU A 172 -12.96 -1.54 -20.75
N ALA A 173 -13.47 -2.20 -19.71
CA ALA A 173 -14.71 -2.99 -19.83
C ALA A 173 -15.92 -2.12 -20.20
N GLU A 174 -16.01 -0.90 -19.65
CA GLU A 174 -17.04 0.09 -20.06
C GLU A 174 -16.91 0.51 -21.52
N GLN A 175 -15.69 0.45 -22.07
CA GLN A 175 -15.43 0.72 -23.50
C GLN A 175 -15.54 -0.54 -24.38
N ASN A 176 -16.03 -1.67 -23.86
CA ASN A 176 -16.05 -2.98 -24.52
C ASN A 176 -14.66 -3.45 -24.98
N ARG A 177 -13.62 -3.08 -24.27
CA ARG A 177 -12.24 -3.52 -24.50
C ARG A 177 -11.84 -4.61 -23.49
N PRO A 178 -10.91 -5.52 -23.86
CA PRO A 178 -10.45 -6.56 -22.94
C PRO A 178 -9.73 -5.96 -21.72
N ARG A 179 -10.07 -6.43 -20.51
CA ARG A 179 -9.34 -6.07 -19.27
C ARG A 179 -7.85 -6.46 -19.34
N SER A 180 -7.52 -7.52 -20.08
CA SER A 180 -6.16 -7.97 -20.33
C SER A 180 -5.28 -6.97 -21.12
N ASP A 181 -5.87 -5.88 -21.64
CA ASP A 181 -5.09 -4.81 -22.27
C ASP A 181 -4.45 -3.87 -21.21
N VAL A 182 -4.85 -3.96 -19.94
CA VAL A 182 -4.10 -3.33 -18.85
C VAL A 182 -2.91 -4.22 -18.51
N GLN A 183 -1.73 -3.63 -18.50
CA GLN A 183 -0.46 -4.31 -18.24
C GLN A 183 0.31 -3.60 -17.14
N MET A 184 1.23 -4.32 -16.48
CA MET A 184 2.13 -3.76 -15.50
C MET A 184 3.56 -4.25 -15.74
N LEU A 185 4.47 -3.31 -15.83
CA LEU A 185 5.91 -3.58 -15.70
C LEU A 185 6.22 -3.62 -14.20
N ARG A 186 6.25 -4.83 -13.64
CA ARG A 186 6.32 -5.05 -12.19
C ARG A 186 7.72 -4.75 -11.66
N ILE A 187 7.78 -3.98 -10.57
CA ILE A 187 9.05 -3.58 -9.95
C ILE A 187 9.78 -4.77 -9.36
N ASP A 188 9.06 -5.73 -8.78
CA ASP A 188 9.65 -6.95 -8.22
C ASP A 188 10.34 -7.83 -9.26
N GLN A 189 10.03 -7.66 -10.54
CA GLN A 189 10.65 -8.36 -11.67
C GLN A 189 11.78 -7.55 -12.33
N LEU A 190 11.94 -6.28 -11.94
CA LEU A 190 12.97 -5.40 -12.47
C LEU A 190 14.26 -5.47 -11.64
N ALA A 191 15.38 -5.23 -12.30
CA ALA A 191 16.69 -5.09 -11.66
C ALA A 191 17.06 -6.26 -10.72
N GLU A 192 16.61 -7.47 -11.02
CA GLU A 192 16.87 -8.67 -10.20
C GLU A 192 16.43 -8.50 -8.73
N LEU A 193 15.36 -7.77 -8.50
CA LEU A 193 15.01 -7.32 -7.16
C LEU A 193 14.27 -8.37 -6.34
N GLY A 194 13.50 -9.23 -7.00
CA GLY A 194 12.78 -10.33 -6.36
C GLY A 194 11.88 -9.91 -5.19
N CYS A 195 11.47 -8.63 -5.12
CA CYS A 195 10.82 -8.04 -3.97
C CYS A 195 9.41 -7.54 -4.28
N CYS A 196 8.39 -8.30 -3.87
CA CYS A 196 6.98 -7.90 -3.99
C CYS A 196 6.50 -6.95 -2.87
N CYS A 197 7.16 -6.93 -1.72
CA CYS A 197 6.75 -6.18 -0.51
C CYS A 197 7.04 -4.67 -0.54
N PHE A 198 7.55 -4.17 -1.62
CA PHE A 198 7.98 -2.79 -1.83
C PHE A 198 6.95 -1.73 -1.45
N CYS A 199 5.69 -1.96 -1.76
CA CYS A 199 4.58 -1.07 -1.45
C CYS A 199 3.63 -1.61 -0.36
N SER A 200 4.11 -2.50 0.52
CA SER A 200 3.35 -2.84 1.74
C SER A 200 2.89 -1.56 2.42
N ILE A 201 1.59 -1.47 2.72
CA ILE A 201 1.02 -0.29 3.37
C ILE A 201 1.12 -0.47 4.87
N LEU A 202 1.86 0.43 5.52
CA LEU A 202 2.24 0.32 6.92
C LEU A 202 1.48 1.32 7.78
N TYR A 203 1.20 0.94 9.03
CA TYR A 203 0.90 1.86 10.12
C TYR A 203 2.21 2.48 10.59
N ILE A 204 2.42 3.75 10.30
CA ILE A 204 3.62 4.48 10.71
C ILE A 204 3.27 5.56 11.74
N GLY A 205 4.25 5.97 12.54
CA GLY A 205 4.07 7.07 13.48
C GLY A 205 5.33 7.91 13.66
N ASN A 206 5.13 9.10 14.20
CA ASN A 206 6.22 9.94 14.65
C ASN A 206 6.95 9.27 15.82
N GLU A 207 8.27 9.14 15.76
CA GLU A 207 9.06 8.42 16.77
C GLU A 207 8.90 9.00 18.18
N THR A 208 8.82 10.33 18.30
CA THR A 208 8.60 11.00 19.59
C THR A 208 7.22 10.65 20.13
N PHE A 209 6.17 10.74 19.31
CA PHE A 209 4.82 10.37 19.73
C PHE A 209 4.76 8.90 20.18
N ILE A 210 5.31 7.98 19.38
CA ILE A 210 5.32 6.54 19.65
C ILE A 210 6.04 6.22 20.98
N SER A 211 7.20 6.86 21.22
CA SER A 211 7.96 6.65 22.44
C SER A 211 7.29 7.22 23.69
N GLN A 212 6.60 8.33 23.57
CA GLN A 212 5.90 8.99 24.68
C GLN A 212 4.50 8.42 24.96
N ASN A 213 3.90 7.69 24.00
CA ASN A 213 2.53 7.17 24.12
C ASN A 213 2.42 5.67 23.78
N PRO A 214 3.27 4.80 24.33
CA PRO A 214 3.32 3.38 23.96
C PRO A 214 1.99 2.65 24.19
N GLU A 215 1.29 2.99 25.26
CA GLU A 215 -0.01 2.40 25.59
C GLU A 215 -1.10 2.81 24.60
N LYS A 216 -1.13 4.08 24.19
CA LYS A 216 -2.09 4.56 23.18
C LYS A 216 -1.89 3.88 21.82
N VAL A 217 -0.61 3.68 21.43
CA VAL A 217 -0.25 2.99 20.19
C VAL A 217 -0.72 1.54 20.22
N SER A 218 -0.48 0.84 21.33
CA SER A 218 -0.94 -0.55 21.50
C SER A 218 -2.46 -0.65 21.45
N LYS A 219 -3.19 0.25 22.10
CA LYS A 219 -4.65 0.34 22.06
C LYS A 219 -5.18 0.62 20.66
N PHE A 220 -4.54 1.54 19.92
CA PHE A 220 -4.88 1.82 18.53
C PHE A 220 -4.74 0.56 17.66
N LEU A 221 -3.59 -0.11 17.75
CA LEU A 221 -3.31 -1.31 16.96
C LEU A 221 -4.27 -2.47 17.31
N LYS A 222 -4.63 -2.62 18.58
CA LYS A 222 -5.61 -3.60 19.02
C LYS A 222 -7.01 -3.35 18.43
N ALA A 223 -7.43 -2.09 18.38
CA ALA A 223 -8.71 -1.72 17.79
C ALA A 223 -8.76 -1.99 16.27
N VAL A 224 -7.69 -1.62 15.53
CA VAL A 224 -7.62 -1.90 14.09
C VAL A 224 -7.41 -3.38 13.80
N LYS A 225 -6.70 -4.13 14.66
CA LYS A 225 -6.60 -5.60 14.55
C LYS A 225 -7.98 -6.27 14.63
N ARG A 226 -8.78 -5.88 15.62
CA ARG A 226 -10.15 -6.36 15.76
C ARG A 226 -11.00 -6.07 14.51
N ALA A 227 -10.84 -4.90 13.90
CA ALA A 227 -11.51 -4.56 12.66
C ALA A 227 -10.98 -5.37 11.47
N THR A 228 -9.67 -5.60 11.40
CA THR A 228 -9.06 -6.46 10.38
C THR A 228 -9.60 -7.89 10.47
N ASP A 229 -9.68 -8.46 11.68
CA ASP A 229 -10.24 -9.80 11.90
C ASP A 229 -11.70 -9.88 11.42
N TYR A 230 -12.47 -8.83 11.69
CA TYR A 230 -13.86 -8.76 11.22
C TYR A 230 -13.94 -8.71 9.68
N VAL A 231 -13.12 -7.89 9.04
CA VAL A 231 -13.05 -7.81 7.56
C VAL A 231 -12.66 -9.16 6.95
N LEU A 232 -11.67 -9.84 7.53
CA LEU A 232 -11.22 -11.14 7.04
C LEU A 232 -12.24 -12.26 7.27
N ALA A 233 -12.99 -12.21 8.38
CA ALA A 233 -14.00 -13.22 8.69
C ALA A 233 -15.32 -13.02 7.93
N LYS A 234 -15.67 -11.77 7.61
CA LYS A 234 -16.97 -11.40 7.02
C LYS A 234 -16.83 -10.30 5.97
N PRO A 235 -16.09 -10.55 4.88
CA PRO A 235 -15.71 -9.51 3.94
C PRO A 235 -16.89 -8.80 3.27
N SER A 236 -17.95 -9.51 2.89
CA SER A 236 -19.14 -8.90 2.27
C SER A 236 -19.89 -7.99 3.25
N GLU A 237 -20.13 -8.47 4.48
CA GLU A 237 -20.81 -7.69 5.52
C GLU A 237 -19.99 -6.45 5.90
N ALA A 238 -18.70 -6.64 6.10
CA ALA A 238 -17.79 -5.54 6.41
C ALA A 238 -17.76 -4.47 5.31
N TYR A 239 -17.79 -4.89 4.05
CA TYR A 239 -17.79 -3.94 2.94
C TYR A 239 -19.11 -3.14 2.86
N GLU A 240 -20.27 -3.77 3.05
CA GLU A 240 -21.55 -3.06 3.09
C GLU A 240 -21.56 -2.03 4.25
N GLU A 241 -21.09 -2.42 5.45
CA GLU A 241 -20.94 -1.45 6.56
C GLU A 241 -19.98 -0.31 6.23
N TYR A 242 -18.91 -0.59 5.46
CA TYR A 242 -18.00 0.46 5.02
C TYR A 242 -18.66 1.43 4.02
N VAL A 243 -19.52 0.92 3.15
CA VAL A 243 -20.32 1.76 2.24
C VAL A 243 -21.26 2.66 3.02
N ASP A 244 -21.89 2.17 4.10
CA ASP A 244 -22.72 3.01 4.97
C ASP A 244 -21.93 4.15 5.62
N VAL A 245 -20.67 3.92 5.99
CA VAL A 245 -19.77 4.93 6.59
C VAL A 245 -19.22 5.90 5.54
N LYS A 246 -18.92 5.38 4.34
CA LYS A 246 -18.32 6.11 3.21
C LYS A 246 -19.08 5.77 1.92
N PRO A 247 -20.19 6.44 1.61
CA PRO A 247 -21.04 6.10 0.45
C PRO A 247 -20.32 6.09 -0.91
N ILE A 248 -19.22 6.85 -1.04
CA ILE A 248 -18.39 6.84 -2.25
C ILE A 248 -17.76 5.45 -2.51
N MET A 249 -17.67 4.58 -1.51
CA MET A 249 -17.19 3.21 -1.69
C MET A 249 -18.20 2.31 -2.41
N GLY A 250 -19.49 2.68 -2.51
CA GLY A 250 -20.56 1.88 -3.08
C GLY A 250 -20.54 1.72 -4.60
N THR A 251 -19.42 2.02 -5.27
CA THR A 251 -19.28 1.84 -6.72
C THR A 251 -18.82 0.43 -7.09
N PRO A 252 -19.20 -0.10 -8.27
CA PRO A 252 -18.72 -1.39 -8.75
C PRO A 252 -17.18 -1.48 -8.80
N VAL A 253 -16.52 -0.39 -9.20
CA VAL A 253 -15.05 -0.31 -9.25
C VAL A 253 -14.45 -0.48 -7.87
N ASN A 254 -14.95 0.28 -6.87
CA ASN A 254 -14.45 0.18 -5.49
C ASN A 254 -14.70 -1.21 -4.89
N ARG A 255 -15.81 -1.86 -5.24
CA ARG A 255 -16.03 -3.24 -4.82
C ARG A 255 -14.96 -4.18 -5.35
N LYS A 256 -14.60 -4.05 -6.62
CA LYS A 256 -13.52 -4.86 -7.22
C LYS A 256 -12.15 -4.54 -6.65
N ILE A 257 -11.87 -3.28 -6.35
CA ILE A 257 -10.65 -2.88 -5.63
C ILE A 257 -10.61 -3.57 -4.25
N PHE A 258 -11.73 -3.64 -3.54
CA PHE A 258 -11.80 -4.36 -2.28
C PHE A 258 -11.54 -5.86 -2.46
N GLU A 259 -12.21 -6.49 -3.42
CA GLU A 259 -12.03 -7.91 -3.76
C GLU A 259 -10.57 -8.24 -4.07
N ARG A 260 -9.88 -7.39 -4.84
CA ARG A 260 -8.47 -7.53 -5.18
C ARG A 260 -7.57 -7.29 -3.97
N SER A 261 -7.91 -6.29 -3.14
CA SER A 261 -7.14 -5.93 -1.94
C SER A 261 -7.26 -6.94 -0.82
N TYR A 262 -8.32 -7.76 -0.80
CA TYR A 262 -8.58 -8.73 0.27
C TYR A 262 -7.41 -9.69 0.50
N ALA A 263 -6.77 -10.15 -0.58
CA ALA A 263 -5.62 -11.04 -0.51
C ALA A 263 -4.40 -10.43 0.21
N TYR A 264 -4.30 -9.11 0.22
CA TYR A 264 -3.14 -8.40 0.76
C TYR A 264 -3.29 -7.97 2.20
N PHE A 265 -4.47 -8.08 2.82
CA PHE A 265 -4.61 -7.68 4.22
C PHE A 265 -3.68 -8.47 5.14
N SER A 266 -2.88 -7.76 5.92
CA SER A 266 -2.04 -8.36 6.94
C SER A 266 -2.91 -8.96 8.05
N LYS A 267 -2.80 -10.28 8.27
CA LYS A 267 -3.66 -10.98 9.22
C LYS A 267 -3.34 -10.62 10.67
N ASP A 268 -2.07 -10.47 10.99
CA ASP A 268 -1.60 -10.18 12.34
C ASP A 268 -0.95 -8.81 12.51
N LEU A 269 -1.01 -7.98 11.47
CA LEU A 269 -0.41 -6.64 11.38
C LEU A 269 1.12 -6.62 11.59
N LYS A 270 1.80 -7.75 11.50
CA LYS A 270 3.23 -7.85 11.76
C LYS A 270 4.06 -7.15 10.68
N ASN A 271 5.08 -6.39 11.09
CA ASN A 271 6.19 -6.06 10.22
C ASN A 271 7.04 -7.30 10.02
N VAL A 272 7.08 -7.84 8.80
CA VAL A 272 7.82 -9.06 8.45
C VAL A 272 9.29 -8.71 8.21
N GLN A 273 10.20 -9.25 9.03
CA GLN A 273 11.63 -8.92 8.96
C GLN A 273 12.24 -9.15 7.58
N ARG A 274 11.91 -10.29 6.96
CA ARG A 274 12.34 -10.62 5.61
C ARG A 274 12.04 -9.49 4.61
N ASP A 275 10.81 -8.97 4.65
CA ASP A 275 10.34 -7.95 3.71
C ASP A 275 11.07 -6.63 3.89
N TRP A 276 11.33 -6.25 5.15
CA TRP A 276 12.12 -5.08 5.48
C TRP A 276 13.56 -5.19 4.99
N ILE A 277 14.19 -6.36 5.15
CA ILE A 277 15.54 -6.62 4.65
C ILE A 277 15.58 -6.50 3.13
N LYS A 278 14.63 -7.10 2.42
CA LYS A 278 14.55 -7.04 0.96
C LYS A 278 14.41 -5.62 0.43
N VAL A 279 13.44 -4.86 0.96
CA VAL A 279 13.23 -3.48 0.51
C VAL A 279 14.39 -2.57 0.89
N THR A 280 15.03 -2.79 2.04
CA THR A 280 16.24 -2.06 2.43
C THR A 280 17.38 -2.36 1.46
N ASN A 281 17.63 -3.63 1.13
CA ASN A 281 18.66 -4.01 0.17
C ASN A 281 18.40 -3.44 -1.23
N TYR A 282 17.14 -3.40 -1.64
CA TYR A 282 16.71 -2.71 -2.85
C TYR A 282 17.07 -1.22 -2.82
N GLY A 283 16.69 -0.51 -1.75
CA GLY A 283 17.00 0.91 -1.62
C GLY A 283 18.50 1.19 -1.60
N LYS A 284 19.30 0.32 -0.98
CA LYS A 284 20.78 0.40 -1.00
C LYS A 284 21.35 0.18 -2.41
N ARG A 285 20.81 -0.78 -3.16
CA ARG A 285 21.25 -1.09 -4.53
C ARG A 285 20.96 0.05 -5.50
N LEU A 286 19.90 0.79 -5.28
CA LEU A 286 19.52 1.94 -6.09
C LEU A 286 20.03 3.29 -5.54
N ASP A 287 20.95 3.27 -4.58
CA ASP A 287 21.50 4.49 -3.93
C ASP A 287 20.43 5.42 -3.31
N ILE A 288 19.26 4.87 -2.99
CA ILE A 288 18.20 5.58 -2.25
C ILE A 288 18.52 5.59 -0.75
N LEU A 289 19.18 4.54 -0.27
CA LEU A 289 19.57 4.34 1.13
C LEU A 289 21.09 4.15 1.23
N ASP A 290 21.68 4.71 2.27
CA ASP A 290 23.09 4.48 2.60
C ASP A 290 23.36 3.01 2.95
N ALA A 291 24.58 2.53 2.71
CA ALA A 291 24.98 1.16 3.03
C ALA A 291 24.78 0.79 4.52
N SER A 292 24.93 1.77 5.41
CA SER A 292 24.75 1.61 6.86
C SER A 292 23.29 1.74 7.34
N PHE A 293 22.35 1.98 6.46
CA PHE A 293 20.95 2.18 6.84
C PHE A 293 20.36 0.91 7.48
N GLU A 294 19.66 1.10 8.60
CA GLU A 294 18.95 0.04 9.32
C GLU A 294 17.43 0.24 9.22
N PRO A 295 16.65 -0.84 9.05
CA PRO A 295 15.19 -0.78 8.97
C PRO A 295 14.53 -0.12 10.19
N ASN A 296 13.56 0.77 9.95
CA ASN A 296 12.87 1.56 10.98
C ASN A 296 11.46 1.00 11.29
N TYR A 297 11.41 -0.17 11.90
CA TYR A 297 10.16 -0.79 12.31
C TYR A 297 10.22 -1.42 13.70
N THR A 298 9.04 -1.71 14.27
CA THR A 298 8.91 -2.46 15.52
C THR A 298 7.59 -3.20 15.60
N ASN A 299 7.61 -4.41 16.18
CA ASN A 299 6.41 -5.22 16.47
C ASN A 299 6.04 -5.20 17.98
N LYS A 300 6.76 -4.43 18.81
CA LYS A 300 6.61 -4.46 20.29
C LYS A 300 5.23 -4.03 20.80
N PHE A 301 4.41 -3.38 19.96
CA PHE A 301 3.08 -2.92 20.33
C PHE A 301 1.97 -3.91 19.96
N LEU A 302 2.31 -4.99 19.26
CA LEU A 302 1.38 -6.06 18.86
C LEU A 302 1.27 -7.06 20.00
N SER A 303 0.15 -7.02 20.74
CA SER A 303 -0.04 -7.78 21.99
C SER A 303 -0.72 -9.15 21.81
N TRP A 304 -0.86 -9.61 20.58
CA TRP A 304 -1.44 -10.93 20.21
C TRP A 304 -0.36 -11.84 19.64
N THR A 305 -0.71 -13.11 19.43
CA THR A 305 0.19 -14.08 18.80
C THR A 305 0.46 -13.68 17.35
N LEU A 306 1.72 -13.55 17.02
CA LEU A 306 2.18 -13.26 15.66
C LEU A 306 2.48 -14.57 14.91
N GLU A 307 2.25 -14.59 13.61
CA GLU A 307 2.72 -15.68 12.75
C GLU A 307 4.24 -15.78 12.83
N PRO A 308 4.82 -16.99 12.82
CA PRO A 308 6.27 -17.16 12.82
C PRO A 308 6.89 -16.49 11.59
N GLU A 309 8.17 -16.12 11.69
CA GLU A 309 8.94 -15.70 10.52
C GLU A 309 9.03 -16.86 9.52
N SER A 310 9.06 -16.55 8.24
CA SER A 310 9.27 -17.56 7.20
C SER A 310 10.66 -18.13 7.30
N ASP A 311 10.78 -19.47 7.25
CA ASP A 311 12.06 -20.18 7.17
C ASP A 311 12.74 -20.04 5.80
N ASP A 312 12.13 -19.35 4.85
CA ASP A 312 12.72 -19.08 3.53
C ASP A 312 13.80 -17.98 3.61
N PRO A 313 15.09 -18.33 3.67
CA PRO A 313 16.18 -17.37 3.82
C PRO A 313 16.41 -16.53 2.56
N THR A 314 15.95 -17.00 1.40
CA THR A 314 16.10 -16.31 0.12
C THR A 314 14.93 -15.34 -0.10
N GLY A 315 13.78 -15.67 0.48
CA GLY A 315 12.55 -14.93 0.29
C GLY A 315 12.07 -14.91 -1.16
N ASP A 316 12.51 -15.88 -1.98
CA ASP A 316 12.17 -15.95 -3.39
C ASP A 316 10.73 -16.41 -3.62
N GLN A 317 10.08 -17.00 -2.61
CA GLN A 317 8.68 -17.39 -2.68
C GLN A 317 7.79 -16.19 -2.42
N CYS A 318 7.15 -15.70 -3.46
CA CYS A 318 6.10 -14.68 -3.35
C CYS A 318 4.78 -15.37 -2.96
N ARG A 319 4.49 -15.46 -1.64
CA ARG A 319 3.23 -15.98 -1.10
C ARG A 319 2.01 -15.32 -1.74
N MET A 320 2.13 -14.04 -2.04
CA MET A 320 1.01 -13.24 -2.54
C MET A 320 0.64 -13.58 -3.98
N ALA A 321 1.59 -13.98 -4.82
CA ALA A 321 1.28 -14.43 -6.18
C ALA A 321 0.42 -15.68 -6.19
N ASP A 322 0.68 -16.60 -5.27
CA ASP A 322 -0.11 -17.82 -5.13
C ASP A 322 -1.49 -17.53 -4.56
N LEU A 323 -1.56 -16.70 -3.53
CA LEU A 323 -2.82 -16.28 -2.92
C LEU A 323 -3.70 -15.50 -3.92
N GLN A 324 -3.12 -14.60 -4.72
CA GLN A 324 -3.86 -13.91 -5.78
C GLN A 324 -4.40 -14.87 -6.83
N ARG A 325 -3.61 -15.85 -7.28
CA ARG A 325 -4.07 -16.86 -8.21
C ARG A 325 -5.22 -17.67 -7.63
N GLN A 326 -5.14 -18.02 -6.35
CA GLN A 326 -6.20 -18.73 -5.64
C GLN A 326 -7.47 -17.87 -5.56
N VAL A 327 -7.38 -16.63 -5.09
CA VAL A 327 -8.52 -15.70 -4.99
C VAL A 327 -9.17 -15.49 -6.36
N ALA A 328 -8.37 -15.30 -7.41
CA ALA A 328 -8.89 -15.15 -8.78
C ALA A 328 -9.58 -16.42 -9.28
N ALA A 329 -9.00 -17.60 -9.02
CA ALA A 329 -9.57 -18.90 -9.41
C ALA A 329 -10.89 -19.18 -8.67
N GLU A 330 -11.02 -18.74 -7.43
CA GLU A 330 -12.22 -18.89 -6.60
C GLU A 330 -13.30 -17.84 -6.92
N GLY A 331 -13.03 -16.87 -7.78
CA GLY A 331 -13.98 -15.85 -8.23
C GLY A 331 -14.17 -14.70 -7.25
N GLY A 332 -13.11 -14.33 -6.55
CA GLY A 332 -13.04 -13.21 -5.64
C GLY A 332 -13.34 -13.57 -4.19
N PHE A 333 -13.33 -12.57 -3.32
CA PHE A 333 -13.40 -12.74 -1.87
C PHE A 333 -14.69 -13.42 -1.35
N ARG A 334 -15.78 -13.34 -2.11
CA ARG A 334 -17.05 -13.97 -1.72
C ARG A 334 -16.97 -15.49 -1.52
N ARG A 335 -16.02 -16.14 -2.21
CA ARG A 335 -15.77 -17.58 -2.04
C ARG A 335 -14.85 -17.90 -0.87
N LEU A 336 -14.17 -16.89 -0.33
CA LEU A 336 -13.31 -17.02 0.85
C LEU A 336 -14.11 -16.92 2.15
N GLU A 337 -15.37 -16.50 2.10
CA GLU A 337 -16.24 -16.56 3.28
C GLU A 337 -16.45 -18.03 3.68
N PRO A 338 -16.29 -18.36 4.97
CA PRO A 338 -16.58 -19.71 5.43
C PRO A 338 -17.97 -20.11 4.97
N ALA A 339 -18.10 -21.27 4.36
CA ALA A 339 -19.42 -21.81 4.05
C ALA A 339 -20.25 -21.74 5.32
N ALA A 340 -21.40 -21.06 5.28
CA ALA A 340 -22.29 -20.95 6.42
C ALA A 340 -22.48 -22.36 6.96
N VAL A 341 -22.05 -22.60 8.20
CA VAL A 341 -22.29 -23.86 8.86
C VAL A 341 -23.80 -24.00 8.89
N LYS A 342 -24.33 -24.88 8.04
CA LYS A 342 -25.72 -25.19 8.06
C LYS A 342 -26.00 -25.76 9.46
N ALA A 343 -26.72 -24.96 10.24
CA ALA A 343 -27.21 -25.36 11.55
C ALA A 343 -28.16 -26.57 11.45
#